data_10c5e911759c19b7ef9fd0d3f36026c7
#
_entry.id   10c5e911759c19b7ef9fd0d3f36026c7
#
_cell.length_a   1.000
_cell.length_b   1.000
_cell.length_c   1.000
_cell.angle_alpha   90.00
_cell.angle_beta   90.00
_cell.angle_gamma   90.00
#
_symmetry.space_group_name_H-M   'P 1'
#
loop_
_entity.id
_entity.type
_entity.pdbx_description
1 polymer ?
#
loop_
_entity_poly.entity_id
_entity_poly.type
_entity_poly.pdbx_seq_one_letter_code
_entity_poly.pdbx_strand_id
1 'polypeptide(L)'
;MKWNKSILSLLSVLLLLILAACGNKEEKTAGAEGEKEAPTEESYTIEHAMGTTEIKGTPERVVILTNEGTEALLALGVKPVGAVQSYAGDPWYDHIKDQMEGVEVVGQEDPVNVEAIAKLQPDLIIGNKLRQEKIYDQLSAIAPTVFSETLRGEWKENFELYAKAVNKEEEGKEVIAAYDQRIADLKAELGDKVKKEISMVRFMPGDVRIYHKDSFSGVILEQLGFARPAEQDKDDFAEKNATKERIPAMDGDVLFYFTFEDGSGEATELEKEWINDPLFKNLQAVKTGNVHKVDDSIWNTAGGVIAANKMLDDLSEIMKSK
;
A
#
# COMPACT_ATOMS: atom_id res chain seq x y z
N MET A 1 52.76 48.73 -25.98
CA MET A 1 51.59 49.57 -25.74
C MET A 1 51.67 50.07 -24.29
N LYS A 2 51.97 51.34 -24.08
CA LYS A 2 52.27 51.92 -22.75
C LYS A 2 50.96 52.26 -22.05
N TRP A 3 50.61 51.53 -20.96
CA TRP A 3 49.44 51.86 -20.15
C TRP A 3 49.75 52.97 -19.19
N ASN A 4 48.93 54.03 -19.22
CA ASN A 4 49.11 55.26 -18.48
C ASN A 4 48.86 55.05 -16.98
N LYS A 5 49.91 55.30 -16.19
CA LYS A 5 49.90 55.22 -14.72
C LYS A 5 48.96 56.25 -14.04
N SER A 6 48.33 57.14 -14.77
CA SER A 6 47.42 58.22 -14.26
C SER A 6 46.02 57.77 -13.92
N ILE A 7 45.59 56.59 -14.38
CA ILE A 7 44.21 56.09 -14.15
C ILE A 7 44.12 55.30 -12.81
N LEU A 8 45.25 54.79 -12.31
CA LEU A 8 45.29 54.04 -11.05
C LEU A 8 45.19 54.90 -9.79
N SER A 9 45.58 56.21 -9.93
CA SER A 9 45.54 57.16 -8.80
C SER A 9 44.17 57.79 -8.53
N LEU A 10 43.25 57.81 -9.57
CA LEU A 10 41.90 58.35 -9.38
C LEU A 10 40.93 57.35 -8.71
N LEU A 11 41.19 56.04 -8.86
CA LEU A 11 40.34 55.02 -8.26
C LEU A 11 40.62 54.85 -6.75
N SER A 12 41.85 55.18 -6.27
CA SER A 12 42.20 55.07 -4.84
C SER A 12 41.70 56.25 -3.98
N VAL A 13 41.34 57.37 -4.58
CA VAL A 13 40.80 58.56 -3.86
C VAL A 13 39.27 58.44 -3.68
N LEU A 14 38.57 57.73 -4.58
CA LEU A 14 37.11 57.55 -4.48
C LEU A 14 36.71 56.49 -3.41
N LEU A 15 37.64 55.62 -3.00
CA LEU A 15 37.36 54.58 -2.00
C LEU A 15 37.57 55.02 -0.53
N LEU A 16 38.12 56.23 -0.32
CA LEU A 16 38.39 56.79 0.99
C LEU A 16 37.35 57.83 1.46
N LEU A 17 36.30 58.10 0.69
CA LEU A 17 35.26 59.09 1.03
C LEU A 17 33.95 58.49 1.55
N ILE A 18 33.90 57.16 1.77
CA ILE A 18 32.67 56.44 2.24
C ILE A 18 32.74 56.10 3.75
N LEU A 19 33.81 56.48 4.48
CA LEU A 19 34.01 56.08 5.88
C LEU A 19 33.92 57.25 6.91
N ALA A 20 33.30 58.38 6.53
CA ALA A 20 33.16 59.52 7.46
C ALA A 20 31.73 60.10 7.47
N ALA A 21 30.76 59.27 7.93
CA ALA A 21 29.43 59.74 8.30
C ALA A 21 28.86 58.87 9.41
N CYS A 22 29.49 58.87 10.60
CA CYS A 22 28.85 58.50 11.85
C CYS A 22 28.93 59.72 12.79
N GLY A 23 27.83 60.44 12.88
CA GLY A 23 27.65 61.59 13.80
C GLY A 23 26.20 61.61 14.27
N ASN A 24 26.04 61.12 15.43
CA ASN A 24 25.01 61.23 16.46
C ASN A 24 23.91 62.27 16.24
N LYS A 25 22.61 61.79 16.23
CA LYS A 25 21.49 62.48 16.88
C LYS A 25 20.34 61.49 17.16
N GLU A 26 19.95 61.42 18.42
CA GLU A 26 18.71 60.79 18.87
C GLU A 26 17.47 61.46 18.26
N GLU A 27 16.59 60.65 17.66
CA GLU A 27 15.17 60.98 17.62
C GLU A 27 14.36 59.66 17.51
N LYS A 28 13.45 59.46 18.47
CA LYS A 28 12.51 58.39 18.55
C LYS A 28 11.58 58.41 17.36
N THR A 29 11.49 57.29 16.63
CA THR A 29 10.25 56.93 15.90
C THR A 29 10.07 55.43 15.86
N ALA A 30 8.85 55.06 16.11
CA ALA A 30 8.18 53.76 16.17
C ALA A 30 8.67 52.67 15.24
N GLY A 31 8.74 51.44 15.81
CA GLY A 31 8.31 50.16 15.29
C GLY A 31 8.43 49.91 13.78
N ALA A 32 9.50 49.23 13.37
CA ALA A 32 9.40 48.24 12.32
C ALA A 32 9.46 46.89 12.99
N GLU A 33 8.31 46.29 13.18
CA GLU A 33 8.20 44.85 13.46
C GLU A 33 8.93 44.13 12.33
N GLY A 34 10.03 43.48 12.67
CA GLY A 34 10.63 42.51 11.75
C GLY A 34 9.56 41.44 11.48
N GLU A 35 9.11 41.33 10.26
CA GLU A 35 8.45 40.12 9.77
C GLU A 35 9.38 38.96 10.14
N LYS A 36 8.97 38.18 11.12
CA LYS A 36 9.49 36.83 11.27
C LYS A 36 9.09 36.12 9.99
N GLU A 37 10.05 35.84 9.12
CA GLU A 37 9.88 34.82 8.11
C GLU A 37 9.33 33.58 8.82
N ALA A 38 8.11 33.16 8.43
CA ALA A 38 7.58 31.88 8.85
C ALA A 38 8.60 30.81 8.45
N PRO A 39 8.85 29.80 9.30
CA PRO A 39 9.73 28.70 8.93
C PRO A 39 9.23 28.16 7.58
N THR A 40 10.08 28.18 6.57
CA THR A 40 9.81 27.50 5.30
C THR A 40 9.71 26.03 5.64
N GLU A 41 8.49 25.48 5.56
CA GLU A 41 8.30 24.02 5.65
C GLU A 41 9.16 23.38 4.55
N GLU A 42 10.02 22.46 4.94
CA GLU A 42 10.82 21.70 3.98
C GLU A 42 9.86 20.92 3.05
N SER A 43 10.04 21.05 1.75
CA SER A 43 9.26 20.29 0.76
C SER A 43 10.11 19.16 0.20
N TYR A 44 9.47 18.08 -0.17
CA TYR A 44 10.07 16.93 -0.87
C TYR A 44 9.20 16.49 -2.03
N THR A 45 9.80 15.75 -2.93
CA THR A 45 9.17 15.36 -4.19
C THR A 45 9.06 13.84 -4.29
N ILE A 46 7.90 13.35 -4.65
CA ILE A 46 7.62 11.93 -4.84
C ILE A 46 7.37 11.65 -6.33
N GLU A 47 8.18 10.78 -6.93
CA GLU A 47 7.88 10.16 -8.23
C GLU A 47 6.90 9.01 -8.03
N HIS A 48 5.86 8.94 -8.84
CA HIS A 48 4.78 7.97 -8.72
C HIS A 48 4.12 7.69 -10.08
N ALA A 49 3.16 6.79 -10.12
CA ALA A 49 2.53 6.29 -11.36
C ALA A 49 1.92 7.36 -12.28
N MET A 50 1.58 8.54 -11.76
CA MET A 50 0.97 9.64 -12.53
C MET A 50 1.93 10.81 -12.75
N GLY A 51 3.20 10.69 -12.40
CA GLY A 51 4.23 11.73 -12.56
C GLY A 51 4.93 12.05 -11.25
N THR A 52 5.00 13.32 -10.90
CA THR A 52 5.77 13.81 -9.75
C THR A 52 4.91 14.76 -8.94
N THR A 53 4.86 14.56 -7.61
CA THR A 53 4.11 15.41 -6.68
C THR A 53 5.04 16.01 -5.63
N GLU A 54 4.98 17.33 -5.43
CA GLU A 54 5.64 18.03 -4.34
C GLU A 54 4.74 18.00 -3.10
N ILE A 55 5.32 17.60 -1.96
CA ILE A 55 4.65 17.55 -0.65
C ILE A 55 5.38 18.49 0.28
N LYS A 56 4.65 19.30 1.06
CA LYS A 56 5.19 20.26 2.03
C LYS A 56 5.05 19.75 3.45
N GLY A 57 6.11 19.80 4.20
CA GLY A 57 6.13 19.30 5.58
C GLY A 57 5.80 17.81 5.68
N THR A 58 5.37 17.36 6.84
CA THR A 58 4.87 16.00 7.05
C THR A 58 3.35 16.02 7.01
N PRO A 59 2.71 15.24 6.11
CA PRO A 59 1.25 15.20 6.02
C PRO A 59 0.59 14.74 7.33
N GLU A 60 -0.43 15.48 7.76
CA GLU A 60 -1.21 15.19 8.97
C GLU A 60 -2.65 14.75 8.66
N ARG A 61 -3.15 15.11 7.47
CA ARG A 61 -4.53 14.87 7.04
C ARG A 61 -4.56 14.01 5.78
N VAL A 62 -4.15 12.76 5.93
CA VAL A 62 -4.04 11.84 4.80
C VAL A 62 -5.38 11.19 4.50
N VAL A 63 -5.77 11.17 3.23
CA VAL A 63 -6.85 10.34 2.69
C VAL A 63 -6.24 9.20 1.88
N ILE A 64 -6.71 7.97 2.15
CA ILE A 64 -6.23 6.77 1.50
C ILE A 64 -7.34 6.07 0.71
N LEU A 65 -7.06 5.72 -0.55
CA LEU A 65 -8.05 5.23 -1.51
C LEU A 65 -7.87 3.74 -1.85
N THR A 66 -7.08 3.00 -1.07
CA THR A 66 -6.92 1.55 -1.22
C THR A 66 -6.91 0.87 0.15
N ASN A 67 -7.39 -0.36 0.21
CA ASN A 67 -7.35 -1.17 1.45
C ASN A 67 -5.92 -1.53 1.83
N GLU A 68 -5.08 -1.87 0.83
CA GLU A 68 -3.64 -2.09 0.98
C GLU A 68 -2.95 -0.89 1.64
N GLY A 69 -3.22 0.32 1.11
CA GLY A 69 -2.66 1.56 1.64
C GLY A 69 -3.18 1.92 3.03
N THR A 70 -4.42 1.55 3.37
CA THR A 70 -4.94 1.70 4.73
C THR A 70 -4.08 0.93 5.72
N GLU A 71 -3.78 -0.32 5.44
CA GLU A 71 -2.89 -1.12 6.27
C GLU A 71 -1.46 -0.55 6.33
N ALA A 72 -0.95 -0.03 5.21
CA ALA A 72 0.37 0.60 5.16
C ALA A 72 0.44 1.80 6.10
N LEU A 73 -0.54 2.71 6.05
CA LEU A 73 -0.59 3.88 6.93
C LEU A 73 -0.67 3.48 8.40
N LEU A 74 -1.53 2.52 8.74
CA LEU A 74 -1.69 2.03 10.10
C LEU A 74 -0.38 1.40 10.63
N ALA A 75 0.32 0.63 9.81
CA ALA A 75 1.61 0.04 10.17
C ALA A 75 2.71 1.09 10.39
N LEU A 76 2.61 2.24 9.73
CA LEU A 76 3.49 3.41 9.91
C LEU A 76 3.06 4.30 11.08
N GLY A 77 1.99 3.94 11.81
CA GLY A 77 1.44 4.75 12.87
C GLY A 77 0.72 6.02 12.39
N VAL A 78 0.32 6.07 11.12
CA VAL A 78 -0.44 7.16 10.52
C VAL A 78 -1.91 6.77 10.46
N LYS A 79 -2.76 7.49 11.19
CA LYS A 79 -4.19 7.30 11.13
C LYS A 79 -4.77 8.23 10.05
N PRO A 80 -5.36 7.71 8.96
CA PRO A 80 -5.95 8.57 7.94
C PRO A 80 -7.16 9.33 8.47
N VAL A 81 -7.45 10.49 7.91
CA VAL A 81 -8.70 11.23 8.20
C VAL A 81 -9.87 10.69 7.39
N GLY A 82 -9.60 10.03 6.28
CA GLY A 82 -10.57 9.35 5.44
C GLY A 82 -9.96 8.16 4.72
N ALA A 83 -10.75 7.11 4.56
CA ALA A 83 -10.33 5.90 3.85
C ALA A 83 -11.50 5.29 3.07
N VAL A 84 -11.21 4.54 2.01
CA VAL A 84 -12.21 3.70 1.36
C VAL A 84 -12.63 2.59 2.29
N GLN A 85 -13.94 2.23 2.29
CA GLN A 85 -14.40 1.13 3.10
C GLN A 85 -13.76 -0.19 2.69
N SER A 86 -13.61 -1.08 3.64
CA SER A 86 -13.13 -2.44 3.41
C SER A 86 -14.13 -3.27 2.60
N TYR A 87 -13.66 -4.26 1.86
CA TYR A 87 -14.51 -5.18 1.10
C TYR A 87 -15.33 -6.11 2.00
N ALA A 88 -14.94 -6.27 3.25
CA ALA A 88 -15.66 -7.00 4.28
C ALA A 88 -15.59 -6.24 5.60
N GLY A 89 -16.54 -6.51 6.52
CA GLY A 89 -16.69 -5.74 7.76
C GLY A 89 -17.67 -4.57 7.60
N ASP A 90 -17.85 -3.79 8.66
CA ASP A 90 -18.77 -2.65 8.68
C ASP A 90 -18.19 -1.49 9.51
N PRO A 91 -17.55 -0.49 8.87
CA PRO A 91 -17.11 -0.46 7.47
C PRO A 91 -15.70 -1.05 7.25
N TRP A 92 -15.02 -1.49 8.32
CA TRP A 92 -13.61 -1.89 8.31
C TRP A 92 -13.44 -3.39 8.54
N TYR A 93 -12.37 -3.98 7.96
CA TYR A 93 -11.96 -5.35 8.28
C TYR A 93 -11.78 -5.53 9.79
N ASP A 94 -12.16 -6.68 10.31
CA ASP A 94 -12.11 -6.98 11.75
C ASP A 94 -10.71 -6.79 12.36
N HIS A 95 -9.66 -7.03 11.60
CA HIS A 95 -8.29 -6.95 12.09
C HIS A 95 -7.72 -5.53 12.18
N ILE A 96 -8.40 -4.52 11.61
CA ILE A 96 -7.98 -3.11 11.68
C ILE A 96 -9.04 -2.18 12.30
N LYS A 97 -10.27 -2.62 12.48
CA LYS A 97 -11.41 -1.75 12.89
C LYS A 97 -11.15 -0.89 14.12
N ASP A 98 -10.45 -1.42 15.11
CA ASP A 98 -10.17 -0.69 16.35
C ASP A 98 -9.22 0.49 16.14
N GLN A 99 -8.32 0.40 15.14
CA GLN A 99 -7.41 1.47 14.75
C GLN A 99 -8.09 2.52 13.87
N MET A 100 -9.22 2.17 13.25
CA MET A 100 -9.97 3.02 12.31
C MET A 100 -11.08 3.84 12.98
N GLU A 101 -11.19 3.84 14.31
CA GLU A 101 -12.20 4.65 15.01
C GLU A 101 -12.08 6.14 14.65
N GLY A 102 -13.17 6.76 14.19
CA GLY A 102 -13.22 8.17 13.77
C GLY A 102 -12.66 8.48 12.38
N VAL A 103 -12.28 7.47 11.60
CA VAL A 103 -11.92 7.64 10.18
C VAL A 103 -13.20 7.69 9.35
N GLU A 104 -13.30 8.70 8.47
CA GLU A 104 -14.46 8.88 7.60
C GLU A 104 -14.39 7.96 6.37
N VAL A 105 -15.51 7.35 6.00
CA VAL A 105 -15.63 6.55 4.77
C VAL A 105 -15.74 7.48 3.57
N VAL A 106 -14.81 7.35 2.62
CA VAL A 106 -14.80 8.15 1.38
C VAL A 106 -15.20 7.34 0.13
N GLY A 107 -16.04 6.35 0.31
CA GLY A 107 -16.53 5.47 -0.76
C GLY A 107 -15.86 4.08 -0.76
N GLN A 108 -15.88 3.44 -1.91
CA GLN A 108 -15.16 2.19 -2.20
C GLN A 108 -13.88 2.50 -2.97
N GLU A 109 -13.01 1.52 -3.19
CA GLU A 109 -11.85 1.72 -4.07
C GLU A 109 -12.26 2.17 -5.49
N ASP A 110 -13.41 1.70 -5.94
CA ASP A 110 -14.05 2.11 -7.19
C ASP A 110 -15.58 1.85 -7.10
N PRO A 111 -16.39 2.94 -7.04
CA PRO A 111 -16.01 4.37 -7.08
C PRO A 111 -15.70 4.98 -5.70
N VAL A 112 -14.79 5.96 -5.67
CA VAL A 112 -14.58 6.83 -4.51
C VAL A 112 -15.56 8.00 -4.51
N ASN A 113 -15.78 8.60 -3.34
CA ASN A 113 -16.61 9.80 -3.17
C ASN A 113 -15.74 11.06 -3.10
N VAL A 114 -15.51 11.70 -4.24
CA VAL A 114 -14.65 12.90 -4.37
C VAL A 114 -15.16 14.07 -3.52
N GLU A 115 -16.47 14.23 -3.36
CA GLU A 115 -17.05 15.30 -2.53
C GLU A 115 -16.75 15.05 -1.01
N ALA A 116 -16.82 13.81 -0.57
CA ALA A 116 -16.46 13.44 0.81
C ALA A 116 -14.96 13.71 1.03
N ILE A 117 -14.10 13.37 0.08
CA ILE A 117 -12.66 13.65 0.15
C ILE A 117 -12.41 15.17 0.29
N ALA A 118 -13.03 15.98 -0.57
CA ALA A 118 -12.85 17.44 -0.53
C ALA A 118 -13.31 18.06 0.81
N LYS A 119 -14.39 17.55 1.41
CA LYS A 119 -14.87 18.02 2.72
C LYS A 119 -13.89 17.77 3.86
N LEU A 120 -13.07 16.73 3.74
CA LEU A 120 -12.04 16.41 4.74
C LEU A 120 -10.85 17.36 4.68
N GLN A 121 -10.70 18.17 3.63
CA GLN A 121 -9.57 19.07 3.44
C GLN A 121 -8.23 18.37 3.69
N PRO A 122 -7.92 17.30 2.94
CA PRO A 122 -6.67 16.57 3.11
C PRO A 122 -5.46 17.43 2.71
N ASP A 123 -4.31 17.13 3.25
CA ASP A 123 -3.02 17.66 2.82
C ASP A 123 -2.25 16.66 1.94
N LEU A 124 -2.71 15.40 1.91
CA LEU A 124 -2.23 14.36 1.01
C LEU A 124 -3.35 13.37 0.66
N ILE A 125 -3.43 12.99 -0.61
CA ILE A 125 -4.27 11.90 -1.10
C ILE A 125 -3.36 10.80 -1.65
N ILE A 126 -3.55 9.57 -1.18
CA ILE A 126 -2.84 8.40 -1.68
C ILE A 126 -3.85 7.47 -2.35
N GLY A 127 -3.56 7.02 -3.55
CA GLY A 127 -4.41 6.11 -4.31
C GLY A 127 -3.60 5.20 -5.23
N ASN A 128 -4.29 4.62 -6.21
CA ASN A 128 -3.70 3.67 -7.12
C ASN A 128 -4.18 3.90 -8.56
N LYS A 129 -3.29 3.88 -9.52
CA LYS A 129 -3.59 4.12 -10.94
C LYS A 129 -4.58 3.10 -11.49
N LEU A 130 -4.40 1.80 -11.15
CA LEU A 130 -5.31 0.75 -11.61
C LEU A 130 -6.79 1.02 -11.27
N ARG A 131 -7.06 1.73 -10.17
CA ARG A 131 -8.43 2.02 -9.68
C ARG A 131 -8.90 3.43 -10.03
N GLN A 132 -8.05 4.44 -9.83
CA GLN A 132 -8.48 5.83 -9.80
C GLN A 132 -7.84 6.72 -10.89
N GLU A 133 -7.15 6.15 -11.90
CA GLU A 133 -6.50 6.93 -12.97
C GLU A 133 -7.42 8.03 -13.57
N LYS A 134 -8.68 7.65 -13.83
CA LYS A 134 -9.65 8.55 -14.51
C LYS A 134 -10.03 9.79 -13.71
N ILE A 135 -9.81 9.77 -12.40
CA ILE A 135 -10.18 10.88 -11.50
C ILE A 135 -8.94 11.55 -10.87
N TYR A 136 -7.73 11.19 -11.32
CA TYR A 136 -6.48 11.73 -10.79
C TYR A 136 -6.45 13.25 -10.79
N ASP A 137 -6.83 13.90 -11.92
CA ASP A 137 -6.87 15.35 -12.04
C ASP A 137 -7.86 16.00 -11.06
N GLN A 138 -8.99 15.34 -10.79
CA GLN A 138 -9.97 15.84 -9.83
C GLN A 138 -9.42 15.76 -8.39
N LEU A 139 -8.72 14.70 -8.05
CA LEU A 139 -8.10 14.52 -6.73
C LEU A 139 -6.93 15.49 -6.54
N SER A 140 -6.08 15.66 -7.56
CA SER A 140 -4.93 16.57 -7.54
C SER A 140 -5.35 18.05 -7.46
N ALA A 141 -6.58 18.38 -7.87
CA ALA A 141 -7.15 19.71 -7.65
C ALA A 141 -7.58 19.95 -6.18
N ILE A 142 -7.70 18.92 -5.37
CA ILE A 142 -8.06 19.00 -3.94
C ILE A 142 -6.79 19.10 -3.08
N ALA A 143 -5.82 18.19 -3.29
CA ALA A 143 -4.59 18.11 -2.51
C ALA A 143 -3.45 17.43 -3.31
N PRO A 144 -2.18 17.55 -2.90
CA PRO A 144 -1.11 16.70 -3.39
C PRO A 144 -1.54 15.24 -3.44
N THR A 145 -1.35 14.58 -4.59
CA THR A 145 -1.87 13.23 -4.83
C THR A 145 -0.76 12.32 -5.32
N VAL A 146 -0.60 11.17 -4.69
CA VAL A 146 0.41 10.14 -5.00
C VAL A 146 -0.28 8.82 -5.31
N PHE A 147 0.00 8.24 -6.48
CA PHE A 147 -0.58 6.97 -6.91
C PHE A 147 0.48 5.89 -7.09
N SER A 148 0.25 4.71 -6.50
CA SER A 148 0.97 3.50 -6.90
C SER A 148 0.50 3.02 -8.28
N GLU A 149 1.31 2.21 -8.97
CA GLU A 149 1.01 1.75 -10.34
C GLU A 149 -0.06 0.66 -10.34
N THR A 150 0.17 -0.42 -9.59
CA THR A 150 -0.71 -1.57 -9.50
C THR A 150 -1.03 -1.93 -8.04
N LEU A 151 -1.87 -2.94 -7.86
CA LEU A 151 -2.15 -3.61 -6.59
C LEU A 151 -1.70 -5.08 -6.68
N ARG A 152 -1.82 -5.87 -5.62
CA ARG A 152 -1.59 -7.32 -5.58
C ARG A 152 -0.16 -7.72 -5.22
N GLY A 153 0.64 -8.20 -6.21
CA GLY A 153 2.00 -8.69 -5.99
C GLY A 153 2.97 -7.61 -5.52
N GLU A 154 2.77 -6.37 -5.97
CA GLU A 154 3.66 -5.22 -5.72
C GLU A 154 3.35 -4.48 -4.40
N TRP A 155 2.73 -5.15 -3.43
CA TRP A 155 2.32 -4.50 -2.18
C TRP A 155 3.50 -3.93 -1.36
N LYS A 156 4.70 -4.50 -1.46
CA LYS A 156 5.89 -3.98 -0.76
C LYS A 156 6.40 -2.69 -1.39
N GLU A 157 6.48 -2.65 -2.71
CA GLU A 157 6.85 -1.47 -3.48
C GLU A 157 5.86 -0.32 -3.24
N ASN A 158 4.57 -0.65 -3.19
CA ASN A 158 3.52 0.30 -2.84
C ASN A 158 3.67 0.80 -1.41
N PHE A 159 3.94 -0.09 -0.46
CA PHE A 159 4.20 0.27 0.94
C PHE A 159 5.36 1.26 1.07
N GLU A 160 6.49 1.01 0.36
CA GLU A 160 7.64 1.91 0.37
C GLU A 160 7.30 3.28 -0.21
N LEU A 161 6.52 3.33 -1.30
CA LEU A 161 6.03 4.58 -1.88
C LEU A 161 5.18 5.36 -0.88
N TYR A 162 4.26 4.68 -0.19
CA TYR A 162 3.37 5.31 0.79
C TYR A 162 4.16 5.81 2.01
N ALA A 163 5.17 5.05 2.48
CA ALA A 163 6.04 5.48 3.57
C ALA A 163 6.80 6.77 3.21
N LYS A 164 7.33 6.87 1.99
CA LYS A 164 7.95 8.11 1.48
C LYS A 164 6.95 9.25 1.40
N ALA A 165 5.73 8.98 0.89
CA ALA A 165 4.70 10.00 0.72
C ALA A 165 4.24 10.61 2.05
N VAL A 166 4.29 9.86 3.16
CA VAL A 166 3.96 10.37 4.50
C VAL A 166 5.17 10.76 5.33
N ASN A 167 6.35 10.92 4.70
CA ASN A 167 7.62 11.30 5.36
C ASN A 167 8.04 10.33 6.48
N LYS A 168 7.85 9.01 6.26
CA LYS A 168 8.19 7.93 7.19
C LYS A 168 8.99 6.81 6.52
N GLU A 169 9.92 7.19 5.65
CA GLU A 169 10.71 6.22 4.87
C GLU A 169 11.55 5.30 5.78
N GLU A 170 12.14 5.83 6.84
CA GLU A 170 12.98 5.02 7.75
C GLU A 170 12.12 4.05 8.56
N GLU A 171 10.99 4.49 9.12
CA GLU A 171 10.04 3.60 9.79
C GLU A 171 9.50 2.53 8.81
N GLY A 172 9.27 2.92 7.55
CA GLY A 172 8.86 1.99 6.51
C GLY A 172 9.89 0.89 6.25
N LYS A 173 11.18 1.24 6.19
CA LYS A 173 12.27 0.26 6.06
C LYS A 173 12.30 -0.70 7.24
N GLU A 174 12.08 -0.21 8.46
CA GLU A 174 12.02 -1.06 9.66
C GLU A 174 10.86 -2.06 9.59
N VAL A 175 9.67 -1.62 9.17
CA VAL A 175 8.49 -2.49 9.02
C VAL A 175 8.74 -3.60 7.99
N ILE A 176 9.29 -3.25 6.82
CA ILE A 176 9.59 -4.24 5.77
C ILE A 176 10.71 -5.19 6.22
N ALA A 177 11.75 -4.68 6.87
CA ALA A 177 12.83 -5.53 7.40
C ALA A 177 12.32 -6.53 8.45
N ALA A 178 11.39 -6.11 9.31
CA ALA A 178 10.76 -7.00 10.30
C ALA A 178 9.92 -8.09 9.61
N TYR A 179 9.16 -7.74 8.57
CA TYR A 179 8.42 -8.70 7.76
C TYR A 179 9.36 -9.69 7.06
N ASP A 180 10.43 -9.22 6.42
CA ASP A 180 11.40 -10.07 5.72
C ASP A 180 12.11 -11.03 6.69
N GLN A 181 12.40 -10.59 7.91
CA GLN A 181 12.93 -11.46 8.95
C GLN A 181 11.91 -12.56 9.32
N ARG A 182 10.62 -12.23 9.43
CA ARG A 182 9.57 -13.24 9.68
C ARG A 182 9.48 -14.28 8.56
N ILE A 183 9.58 -13.84 7.29
CA ILE A 183 9.65 -14.75 6.12
C ILE A 183 10.84 -15.71 6.29
N ALA A 184 12.03 -15.18 6.59
CA ALA A 184 13.23 -16.00 6.74
C ALA A 184 13.10 -17.02 7.89
N ASP A 185 12.58 -16.58 9.04
CA ASP A 185 12.39 -17.42 10.22
C ASP A 185 11.36 -18.54 9.96
N LEU A 186 10.21 -18.20 9.36
CA LEU A 186 9.17 -19.19 9.04
C LEU A 186 9.65 -20.17 7.97
N LYS A 187 10.37 -19.71 6.96
CA LYS A 187 10.99 -20.58 5.95
C LYS A 187 11.96 -21.58 6.57
N ALA A 188 12.81 -21.12 7.48
CA ALA A 188 13.74 -21.98 8.20
C ALA A 188 13.01 -23.00 9.08
N GLU A 189 11.94 -22.59 9.75
CA GLU A 189 11.13 -23.45 10.60
C GLU A 189 10.36 -24.52 9.80
N LEU A 190 9.82 -24.16 8.65
CA LEU A 190 9.10 -25.09 7.77
C LEU A 190 10.02 -26.12 7.09
N GLY A 191 11.28 -25.74 6.83
CA GLY A 191 12.28 -26.66 6.26
C GLY A 191 11.80 -27.26 4.92
N ASP A 192 11.81 -28.60 4.81
CA ASP A 192 11.40 -29.29 3.57
C ASP A 192 9.91 -29.16 3.24
N LYS A 193 9.08 -28.70 4.17
CA LYS A 193 7.64 -28.51 3.92
C LYS A 193 7.37 -27.41 2.85
N VAL A 194 8.30 -26.48 2.64
CA VAL A 194 8.17 -25.47 1.55
C VAL A 194 8.23 -26.09 0.15
N LYS A 195 8.66 -27.35 0.01
CA LYS A 195 8.63 -28.07 -1.28
C LYS A 195 7.25 -28.54 -1.70
N LYS A 196 6.25 -28.47 -0.78
CA LYS A 196 4.87 -28.85 -1.08
C LYS A 196 4.26 -27.88 -2.10
N GLU A 197 3.49 -28.43 -3.01
CA GLU A 197 2.70 -27.68 -3.97
C GLU A 197 1.46 -27.09 -3.30
N ILE A 198 1.42 -25.76 -3.20
CA ILE A 198 0.30 -25.01 -2.61
C ILE A 198 -0.64 -24.54 -3.69
N SER A 199 -1.89 -24.97 -3.64
CA SER A 199 -2.97 -24.48 -4.49
C SER A 199 -3.79 -23.42 -3.78
N MET A 200 -4.28 -22.41 -4.55
CA MET A 200 -5.16 -21.35 -4.04
C MET A 200 -6.36 -21.15 -4.92
N VAL A 201 -7.55 -21.19 -4.32
CA VAL A 201 -8.85 -21.04 -4.99
C VAL A 201 -9.71 -20.02 -4.27
N ARG A 202 -10.43 -19.18 -5.02
CA ARG A 202 -11.38 -18.22 -4.49
C ARG A 202 -12.76 -18.40 -5.08
N PHE A 203 -13.75 -18.45 -4.21
CA PHE A 203 -15.17 -18.43 -4.57
C PHE A 203 -15.72 -17.00 -4.40
N MET A 204 -16.44 -16.51 -5.41
CA MET A 204 -17.05 -15.18 -5.43
C MET A 204 -18.46 -15.29 -6.04
N PRO A 205 -19.35 -14.31 -5.83
CA PRO A 205 -20.62 -14.30 -6.57
C PRO A 205 -20.40 -14.41 -8.08
N GLY A 206 -20.88 -15.48 -8.68
CA GLY A 206 -20.78 -15.75 -10.12
C GLY A 206 -19.40 -16.04 -10.69
N ASP A 207 -18.35 -16.15 -9.87
CA ASP A 207 -16.96 -16.35 -10.34
C ASP A 207 -16.18 -17.29 -9.41
N VAL A 208 -15.43 -18.21 -10.00
CA VAL A 208 -14.43 -19.03 -9.31
C VAL A 208 -13.08 -18.74 -9.93
N ARG A 209 -12.09 -18.48 -9.08
CA ARG A 209 -10.72 -18.14 -9.51
C ARG A 209 -9.70 -19.13 -8.98
N ILE A 210 -8.76 -19.47 -9.85
CA ILE A 210 -7.54 -20.20 -9.48
C ILE A 210 -6.41 -19.17 -9.47
N TYR A 211 -5.83 -18.90 -8.31
CA TYR A 211 -4.84 -17.84 -8.15
C TYR A 211 -3.43 -18.29 -8.53
N HIS A 212 -2.70 -17.43 -9.22
CA HIS A 212 -1.34 -17.63 -9.66
C HIS A 212 -0.33 -16.81 -8.83
N LYS A 213 0.92 -16.68 -9.32
CA LYS A 213 2.01 -16.06 -8.55
C LYS A 213 1.85 -14.56 -8.37
N ASP A 214 1.37 -13.81 -9.37
CA ASP A 214 1.14 -12.36 -9.28
C ASP A 214 -0.17 -12.03 -8.56
N SER A 215 -0.34 -12.62 -7.37
CA SER A 215 -1.41 -12.30 -6.43
C SER A 215 -0.80 -12.01 -5.06
N PHE A 216 -1.51 -11.30 -4.20
CA PHE A 216 -1.03 -10.97 -2.85
C PHE A 216 -0.52 -12.21 -2.11
N SER A 217 -1.33 -13.24 -1.98
CA SER A 217 -0.91 -14.48 -1.34
C SER A 217 0.09 -15.29 -2.17
N GLY A 218 0.06 -15.16 -3.50
CA GLY A 218 1.01 -15.84 -4.39
C GLY A 218 2.45 -15.42 -4.14
N VAL A 219 2.71 -14.12 -4.06
CA VAL A 219 4.07 -13.60 -3.80
C VAL A 219 4.57 -13.95 -2.39
N ILE A 220 3.68 -14.02 -1.39
CA ILE A 220 4.05 -14.44 -0.03
C ILE A 220 4.45 -15.92 -0.01
N LEU A 221 3.70 -16.79 -0.70
CA LEU A 221 4.07 -18.20 -0.85
C LEU A 221 5.41 -18.37 -1.58
N GLU A 222 5.67 -17.58 -2.62
CA GLU A 222 6.93 -17.60 -3.35
C GLU A 222 8.11 -17.14 -2.47
N GLN A 223 7.95 -16.07 -1.68
CA GLN A 223 8.96 -15.60 -0.73
C GLN A 223 9.34 -16.68 0.30
N LEU A 224 8.36 -17.44 0.78
CA LEU A 224 8.59 -18.59 1.65
C LEU A 224 9.25 -19.76 0.92
N GLY A 225 9.20 -19.79 -0.40
CA GLY A 225 9.78 -20.85 -1.25
C GLY A 225 8.86 -22.04 -1.47
N PHE A 226 7.55 -21.89 -1.26
CA PHE A 226 6.59 -22.93 -1.61
C PHE A 226 6.53 -23.18 -3.10
N ALA A 227 6.40 -24.45 -3.48
CA ALA A 227 6.09 -24.83 -4.85
C ALA A 227 4.61 -24.54 -5.18
N ARG A 228 4.34 -24.42 -6.47
CA ARG A 228 2.98 -24.27 -7.00
C ARG A 228 2.65 -25.40 -7.96
N PRO A 229 1.40 -25.90 -8.01
CA PRO A 229 0.98 -26.81 -9.08
C PRO A 229 1.27 -26.18 -10.46
N ALA A 230 1.66 -26.99 -11.44
CA ALA A 230 2.06 -26.50 -12.77
C ALA A 230 1.03 -25.60 -13.45
N GLU A 231 -0.28 -25.85 -13.21
CA GLU A 231 -1.36 -25.03 -13.72
C GLU A 231 -1.47 -23.65 -13.04
N GLN A 232 -0.82 -23.47 -11.88
CA GLN A 232 -0.82 -22.25 -11.07
C GLN A 232 0.55 -21.57 -11.00
N ASP A 233 1.61 -22.21 -11.52
CA ASP A 233 2.96 -21.68 -11.60
C ASP A 233 3.10 -20.74 -12.82
N LYS A 234 2.35 -19.63 -12.78
CA LYS A 234 2.27 -18.63 -13.85
C LYS A 234 2.50 -17.25 -13.29
N ASP A 235 3.20 -16.39 -14.06
CA ASP A 235 3.55 -15.02 -13.68
C ASP A 235 2.40 -14.03 -14.00
N ASP A 236 1.18 -14.44 -13.78
CA ASP A 236 -0.02 -13.60 -13.87
C ASP A 236 -0.87 -13.73 -12.60
N PHE A 237 -1.99 -12.99 -12.56
CA PHE A 237 -2.80 -12.88 -11.36
C PHE A 237 -3.63 -14.12 -11.06
N ALA A 238 -4.43 -14.61 -12.00
CA ALA A 238 -5.36 -15.70 -11.79
C ALA A 238 -6.06 -16.14 -13.09
N GLU A 239 -6.41 -17.41 -13.17
CA GLU A 239 -7.48 -17.89 -14.05
C GLU A 239 -8.83 -17.45 -13.45
N LYS A 240 -9.64 -16.72 -14.23
CA LYS A 240 -10.95 -16.21 -13.82
C LYS A 240 -12.05 -16.99 -14.52
N ASN A 241 -13.26 -16.99 -13.94
CA ASN A 241 -14.43 -17.69 -14.46
C ASN A 241 -14.14 -19.17 -14.73
N ALA A 242 -13.40 -19.81 -13.81
CA ALA A 242 -13.12 -21.23 -13.92
C ALA A 242 -14.43 -22.04 -13.95
N THR A 243 -14.51 -23.01 -14.85
CA THR A 243 -15.62 -23.94 -14.89
C THR A 243 -15.30 -25.23 -14.14
N LYS A 244 -16.27 -26.08 -13.86
CA LYS A 244 -16.06 -27.33 -13.09
C LYS A 244 -15.07 -28.28 -13.74
N GLU A 245 -14.91 -28.24 -15.07
CA GLU A 245 -13.88 -28.98 -15.79
C GLU A 245 -12.45 -28.59 -15.38
N ARG A 246 -12.30 -27.38 -14.80
CA ARG A 246 -11.02 -26.89 -14.28
C ARG A 246 -10.72 -27.31 -12.84
N ILE A 247 -11.65 -28.00 -12.15
CA ILE A 247 -11.41 -28.51 -10.80
C ILE A 247 -10.09 -29.28 -10.68
N PRO A 248 -9.70 -30.17 -11.62
CA PRO A 248 -8.39 -30.85 -11.52
C PRO A 248 -7.18 -29.93 -11.47
N ALA A 249 -7.26 -28.70 -12.02
CA ALA A 249 -6.19 -27.70 -11.93
C ALA A 249 -6.10 -27.03 -10.55
N MET A 250 -7.04 -27.29 -9.65
CA MET A 250 -7.04 -26.85 -8.26
C MET A 250 -6.28 -27.82 -7.34
N ASP A 251 -5.77 -28.95 -7.85
CA ASP A 251 -5.07 -29.91 -7.02
C ASP A 251 -3.67 -29.46 -6.65
N GLY A 252 -3.16 -29.98 -5.54
CA GLY A 252 -1.83 -29.74 -5.01
C GLY A 252 -1.61 -30.63 -3.77
N ASP A 253 -0.48 -30.47 -3.10
CA ASP A 253 -0.24 -31.15 -1.82
C ASP A 253 -1.11 -30.55 -0.69
N VAL A 254 -1.36 -29.23 -0.78
CA VAL A 254 -2.24 -28.48 0.11
C VAL A 254 -3.07 -27.52 -0.72
N LEU A 255 -4.36 -27.46 -0.46
CA LEU A 255 -5.29 -26.53 -1.09
C LEU A 255 -5.82 -25.55 -0.04
N PHE A 256 -5.54 -24.28 -0.23
CA PHE A 256 -6.20 -23.19 0.48
C PHE A 256 -7.31 -22.63 -0.36
N TYR A 257 -8.47 -22.38 0.24
CA TYR A 257 -9.54 -21.67 -0.45
C TYR A 257 -10.16 -20.62 0.46
N PHE A 258 -10.66 -19.56 -0.15
CA PHE A 258 -11.32 -18.45 0.53
C PHE A 258 -12.54 -17.99 -0.26
N THR A 259 -13.47 -17.36 0.44
CA THR A 259 -14.78 -17.01 -0.13
C THR A 259 -15.07 -15.56 0.13
N PHE A 260 -15.24 -14.79 -0.93
CA PHE A 260 -15.68 -13.41 -0.86
C PHE A 260 -17.20 -13.35 -0.99
N GLU A 261 -17.85 -12.82 0.02
CA GLU A 261 -19.29 -12.68 0.08
C GLU A 261 -19.69 -11.21 0.03
N ASP A 262 -20.61 -10.86 -0.87
CA ASP A 262 -21.14 -9.49 -1.01
C ASP A 262 -22.47 -9.28 -0.24
N GLY A 263 -22.84 -10.25 0.58
CA GLY A 263 -24.10 -10.27 1.34
C GLY A 263 -25.26 -10.96 0.59
N SER A 264 -25.08 -11.38 -0.66
CA SER A 264 -26.11 -12.13 -1.41
C SER A 264 -26.25 -13.59 -0.98
N GLY A 265 -25.20 -14.17 -0.43
CA GLY A 265 -25.08 -15.61 -0.14
C GLY A 265 -24.70 -16.46 -1.36
N GLU A 266 -24.54 -15.87 -2.53
CA GLU A 266 -24.27 -16.57 -3.79
C GLU A 266 -22.90 -17.26 -3.77
N ALA A 267 -21.86 -16.61 -3.26
CA ALA A 267 -20.52 -17.17 -3.19
C ALA A 267 -20.47 -18.39 -2.25
N THR A 268 -21.18 -18.32 -1.13
CA THR A 268 -21.30 -19.43 -0.18
C THR A 268 -22.03 -20.64 -0.78
N GLU A 269 -23.06 -20.42 -1.56
CA GLU A 269 -23.75 -21.51 -2.25
C GLU A 269 -22.86 -22.09 -3.37
N LEU A 270 -22.14 -21.26 -4.11
CA LEU A 270 -21.19 -21.69 -5.13
C LEU A 270 -20.05 -22.52 -4.52
N GLU A 271 -19.48 -22.08 -3.40
CA GLU A 271 -18.49 -22.85 -2.62
C GLU A 271 -19.04 -24.25 -2.28
N LYS A 272 -20.23 -24.33 -1.66
CA LYS A 272 -20.86 -25.59 -1.29
C LYS A 272 -21.08 -26.50 -2.49
N GLU A 273 -21.52 -25.95 -3.61
CA GLU A 273 -21.72 -26.71 -4.84
C GLU A 273 -20.42 -27.34 -5.34
N TRP A 274 -19.32 -26.55 -5.34
CA TRP A 274 -18.04 -27.00 -5.86
C TRP A 274 -17.34 -28.01 -4.94
N ILE A 275 -17.28 -27.78 -3.64
CA ILE A 275 -16.64 -28.71 -2.71
C ILE A 275 -17.38 -30.05 -2.61
N ASN A 276 -18.68 -30.08 -2.99
CA ASN A 276 -19.47 -31.30 -3.06
C ASN A 276 -19.39 -32.02 -4.40
N ASP A 277 -18.77 -31.40 -5.42
CA ASP A 277 -18.60 -32.01 -6.72
C ASP A 277 -17.72 -33.28 -6.66
N PRO A 278 -18.07 -34.35 -7.42
CA PRO A 278 -17.21 -35.53 -7.48
C PRO A 278 -15.78 -35.28 -7.94
N LEU A 279 -15.56 -34.30 -8.85
CA LEU A 279 -14.20 -33.93 -9.28
C LEU A 279 -13.41 -33.33 -8.13
N PHE A 280 -13.99 -32.43 -7.32
CA PHE A 280 -13.35 -31.84 -6.16
C PHE A 280 -13.01 -32.89 -5.10
N LYS A 281 -13.94 -33.81 -4.81
CA LYS A 281 -13.72 -34.94 -3.89
C LYS A 281 -12.62 -35.88 -4.35
N ASN A 282 -12.26 -35.87 -5.61
CA ASN A 282 -11.20 -36.68 -6.20
C ASN A 282 -9.82 -36.02 -6.13
N LEU A 283 -9.69 -34.74 -5.78
CA LEU A 283 -8.42 -34.05 -5.60
C LEU A 283 -7.55 -34.74 -4.56
N GLN A 284 -6.23 -34.76 -4.78
CA GLN A 284 -5.27 -35.36 -3.85
C GLN A 284 -5.28 -34.63 -2.51
N ALA A 285 -5.31 -33.29 -2.52
CA ALA A 285 -5.42 -32.47 -1.31
C ALA A 285 -6.65 -32.86 -0.47
N VAL A 286 -7.80 -33.14 -1.10
CA VAL A 286 -9.03 -33.57 -0.40
C VAL A 286 -8.85 -34.98 0.20
N LYS A 287 -8.32 -35.93 -0.56
CA LYS A 287 -8.11 -37.32 -0.11
C LYS A 287 -7.15 -37.43 1.05
N THR A 288 -6.18 -36.51 1.12
CA THR A 288 -5.18 -36.45 2.20
C THR A 288 -5.59 -35.57 3.38
N GLY A 289 -6.76 -34.91 3.30
CA GLY A 289 -7.25 -34.00 4.33
C GLY A 289 -6.44 -32.71 4.44
N ASN A 290 -5.83 -32.27 3.35
CA ASN A 290 -5.01 -31.05 3.27
C ASN A 290 -5.75 -29.93 2.53
N VAL A 291 -7.02 -29.71 2.87
CA VAL A 291 -7.85 -28.61 2.35
C VAL A 291 -8.22 -27.69 3.50
N HIS A 292 -7.92 -26.41 3.36
CA HIS A 292 -8.10 -25.41 4.40
C HIS A 292 -8.87 -24.21 3.87
N LYS A 293 -9.99 -23.88 4.53
CA LYS A 293 -10.65 -22.60 4.34
C LYS A 293 -9.95 -21.53 5.15
N VAL A 294 -9.59 -20.42 4.51
CA VAL A 294 -8.92 -19.28 5.12
C VAL A 294 -9.72 -18.00 4.91
N ASP A 295 -9.38 -16.94 5.62
CA ASP A 295 -10.07 -15.66 5.55
C ASP A 295 -9.69 -14.90 4.27
N ASP A 296 -10.71 -14.53 3.47
CA ASP A 296 -10.53 -13.75 2.23
C ASP A 296 -9.90 -12.38 2.49
N SER A 297 -10.23 -11.75 3.64
CA SER A 297 -9.66 -10.45 3.99
C SER A 297 -8.15 -10.55 4.17
N ILE A 298 -7.68 -11.58 4.87
CA ILE A 298 -6.25 -11.79 5.19
C ILE A 298 -5.49 -12.30 3.98
N TRP A 299 -6.07 -13.23 3.20
CA TRP A 299 -5.35 -13.89 2.12
C TRP A 299 -5.43 -13.16 0.78
N ASN A 300 -6.30 -12.12 0.67
CA ASN A 300 -6.49 -11.47 -0.62
C ASN A 300 -6.91 -9.99 -0.53
N THR A 301 -8.06 -9.64 0.10
CA THR A 301 -8.67 -8.32 -0.17
C THR A 301 -8.09 -7.18 0.64
N ALA A 302 -7.51 -7.41 1.80
CA ALA A 302 -6.79 -6.35 2.53
C ALA A 302 -5.47 -5.98 1.83
N GLY A 303 -4.67 -6.99 1.48
CA GLY A 303 -3.54 -6.86 0.56
C GLY A 303 -2.33 -6.09 1.09
N GLY A 304 -2.29 -5.69 2.34
CA GLY A 304 -1.23 -4.90 2.93
C GLY A 304 -0.37 -5.67 3.95
N VAL A 305 0.55 -4.95 4.59
CA VAL A 305 1.57 -5.54 5.47
C VAL A 305 0.99 -6.20 6.73
N ILE A 306 -0.16 -5.71 7.23
CA ILE A 306 -0.83 -6.30 8.40
C ILE A 306 -1.42 -7.65 8.02
N ALA A 307 -2.15 -7.72 6.90
CA ALA A 307 -2.67 -8.97 6.36
C ALA A 307 -1.55 -9.96 6.01
N ALA A 308 -0.44 -9.49 5.40
CA ALA A 308 0.73 -10.30 5.10
C ALA A 308 1.27 -11.00 6.36
N ASN A 309 1.44 -10.26 7.45
CA ASN A 309 1.88 -10.82 8.73
C ASN A 309 0.89 -11.84 9.31
N LYS A 310 -0.41 -11.60 9.18
CA LYS A 310 -1.45 -12.55 9.63
C LYS A 310 -1.48 -13.81 8.77
N MET A 311 -1.28 -13.68 7.46
CA MET A 311 -1.14 -14.84 6.58
C MET A 311 0.07 -15.72 6.96
N LEU A 312 1.20 -15.13 7.42
CA LEU A 312 2.32 -15.89 7.96
C LEU A 312 1.94 -16.64 9.24
N ASP A 313 1.10 -16.05 10.11
CA ASP A 313 0.59 -16.73 11.31
C ASP A 313 -0.26 -17.94 10.92
N ASP A 314 -1.21 -17.79 9.99
CA ASP A 314 -2.05 -18.88 9.47
C ASP A 314 -1.19 -20.00 8.87
N LEU A 315 -0.24 -19.64 8.00
CA LEU A 315 0.68 -20.62 7.39
C LEU A 315 1.51 -21.35 8.44
N SER A 316 2.02 -20.63 9.44
CA SER A 316 2.77 -21.23 10.55
C SER A 316 1.92 -22.26 11.30
N GLU A 317 0.68 -21.91 11.67
CA GLU A 317 -0.21 -22.81 12.40
C GLU A 317 -0.58 -24.06 11.58
N ILE A 318 -1.03 -23.84 10.34
CA ILE A 318 -1.53 -24.91 9.46
C ILE A 318 -0.40 -25.84 9.03
N MET A 319 0.72 -25.28 8.58
CA MET A 319 1.83 -26.08 8.04
C MET A 319 2.64 -26.81 9.11
N LYS A 320 2.69 -26.30 10.35
CA LYS A 320 3.36 -27.02 11.46
C LYS A 320 2.62 -28.26 11.90
N SER A 321 1.30 -28.24 11.85
CA SER A 321 0.44 -29.34 12.26
C SER A 321 0.45 -30.52 11.28
N LYS A 322 1.10 -30.40 10.14
CA LYS A 322 1.19 -31.38 9.03
C LYS A 322 2.64 -31.81 8.78
#